data_44fcf6d302caeb69af8e00ec5e7e8241
#
_entry.id   44fcf6d302caeb69af8e00ec5e7e8241
#
_cell.length_a   1.000
_cell.length_b   1.000
_cell.length_c   1.000
_cell.angle_alpha   90.00
_cell.angle_beta   90.00
_cell.angle_gamma   90.00
#
_symmetry.space_group_name_H-M   'P 1'
#
loop_
_entity.id
_entity.type
_entity.pdbx_description
1 polymer ?
#
loop_
_entity_poly.entity_id
_entity_poly.type
_entity_poly.pdbx_seq_one_letter_code
_entity_poly.pdbx_strand_id
1 'polypeptide(L)'
;MHVTDITISGTEYHPGDTMYVEARIQKDYLDLGPYDLAMYVKKKTAPSYAWERVGSATGDIGLFTNSAVIPMPSFTVPSTPGEYYVGVLDTGNIGGKYGATVDEVLRYFGAYRSFTVTLPPPAGMAQLNVYPYPEDASIYINGEKMGTGSVVGYNVTPGIYKIVAKKTLYRDASTMVTVGQGEVIPVELTLEPYIDSTVILYAGAGLLLAGVAYVIINRRAREKAISAGKAVYAAGGELYHKVGDAYVKVRDA
;
A
#
# COMPACT_ATOMS: atom_id res chain seq x y z
N MET A 1 -26.10 -9.02 -6.40
CA MET A 1 -25.39 -9.23 -5.09
C MET A 1 -23.92 -8.87 -5.28
N HIS A 2 -23.24 -8.40 -4.26
CA HIS A 2 -21.80 -8.07 -4.33
C HIS A 2 -21.09 -8.44 -3.04
N VAL A 3 -19.78 -8.70 -3.14
CA VAL A 3 -18.91 -8.95 -1.99
C VAL A 3 -18.39 -7.62 -1.48
N THR A 4 -18.67 -7.29 -0.22
CA THR A 4 -18.28 -5.99 0.38
C THR A 4 -16.95 -6.06 1.10
N ASP A 5 -16.56 -7.23 1.59
CA ASP A 5 -15.32 -7.45 2.32
C ASP A 5 -14.93 -8.92 2.34
N ILE A 6 -13.65 -9.21 2.60
CA ILE A 6 -13.16 -10.55 2.92
C ILE A 6 -12.24 -10.52 4.13
N THR A 7 -12.27 -11.59 4.91
CA THR A 7 -11.35 -11.86 6.01
C THR A 7 -10.51 -13.08 5.67
N ILE A 8 -9.21 -13.04 5.92
CA ILE A 8 -8.28 -14.15 5.74
C ILE A 8 -7.66 -14.55 7.07
N SER A 9 -7.29 -15.84 7.22
CA SER A 9 -6.79 -16.39 8.48
C SER A 9 -5.40 -15.90 8.90
N GLY A 10 -4.69 -15.19 8.03
CA GLY A 10 -3.36 -14.62 8.30
C GLY A 10 -2.87 -13.80 7.12
N THR A 11 -1.74 -13.14 7.28
CA THR A 11 -1.09 -12.33 6.23
C THR A 11 0.25 -12.91 5.75
N GLU A 12 0.82 -13.87 6.50
CA GLU A 12 2.07 -14.56 6.16
C GLU A 12 1.85 -16.07 6.21
N TYR A 13 2.35 -16.79 5.22
CA TYR A 13 2.19 -18.22 5.03
C TYR A 13 3.46 -18.85 4.49
N HIS A 14 3.60 -20.18 4.69
CA HIS A 14 4.59 -21.00 4.01
C HIS A 14 3.96 -21.75 2.82
N PRO A 15 4.76 -22.18 1.85
CA PRO A 15 4.29 -23.02 0.77
C PRO A 15 3.56 -24.26 1.27
N GLY A 16 2.34 -24.45 0.78
CA GLY A 16 1.53 -25.60 1.18
C GLY A 16 0.66 -25.41 2.41
N ASP A 17 0.76 -24.25 3.10
CA ASP A 17 -0.16 -23.90 4.19
C ASP A 17 -1.60 -23.83 3.69
N THR A 18 -2.54 -23.99 4.62
CA THR A 18 -3.97 -23.86 4.33
C THR A 18 -4.46 -22.48 4.74
N MET A 19 -5.05 -21.76 3.79
CA MET A 19 -5.70 -20.47 4.04
C MET A 19 -7.21 -20.65 4.18
N TYR A 20 -7.79 -19.98 5.19
CA TYR A 20 -9.24 -19.86 5.38
C TYR A 20 -9.66 -18.46 5.02
N VAL A 21 -10.76 -18.35 4.28
CA VAL A 21 -11.31 -17.09 3.79
C VAL A 21 -12.79 -17.02 4.13
N GLU A 22 -13.24 -15.89 4.63
CA GLU A 22 -14.65 -15.56 4.80
C GLU A 22 -15.00 -14.37 3.93
N ALA A 23 -16.11 -14.44 3.23
CA ALA A 23 -16.63 -13.37 2.39
C ALA A 23 -17.86 -12.74 3.03
N ARG A 24 -17.86 -11.43 3.19
CA ARG A 24 -19.06 -10.66 3.55
C ARG A 24 -19.77 -10.23 2.28
N ILE A 25 -21.00 -10.69 2.12
CA ILE A 25 -21.84 -10.36 0.96
C ILE A 25 -23.00 -9.45 1.37
N GLN A 26 -23.44 -8.62 0.42
CA GLN A 26 -24.60 -7.76 0.55
C GLN A 26 -25.50 -7.91 -0.67
N LYS A 27 -26.82 -7.97 -0.43
CA LYS A 27 -27.83 -7.93 -1.50
C LYS A 27 -27.97 -6.51 -2.04
N ASP A 28 -28.04 -6.41 -3.36
CA ASP A 28 -28.56 -5.21 -4.00
C ASP A 28 -30.09 -5.17 -3.82
N TYR A 29 -30.66 -3.97 -3.93
CA TYR A 29 -32.10 -3.81 -3.85
C TYR A 29 -32.79 -4.65 -4.92
N LEU A 30 -33.71 -5.51 -4.51
CA LEU A 30 -34.46 -6.48 -5.36
C LEU A 30 -33.66 -7.72 -5.84
N ASP A 31 -32.47 -7.98 -5.30
CA ASP A 31 -31.76 -9.21 -5.62
C ASP A 31 -32.31 -10.37 -4.76
N LEU A 32 -33.07 -11.25 -5.37
CA LEU A 32 -33.72 -12.42 -4.75
C LEU A 32 -33.05 -13.74 -5.13
N GLY A 33 -32.01 -13.70 -5.95
CA GLY A 33 -31.33 -14.89 -6.43
C GLY A 33 -30.33 -15.48 -5.41
N PRO A 34 -29.92 -16.74 -5.62
CA PRO A 34 -28.83 -17.34 -4.87
C PRO A 34 -27.51 -16.59 -5.15
N TYR A 35 -26.55 -16.68 -4.23
CA TYR A 35 -25.19 -16.24 -4.48
C TYR A 35 -24.40 -17.35 -5.20
N ASP A 36 -23.49 -16.95 -6.08
CA ASP A 36 -22.49 -17.83 -6.70
C ASP A 36 -21.11 -17.17 -6.57
N LEU A 37 -20.46 -17.45 -5.44
CA LEU A 37 -19.17 -16.86 -5.12
C LEU A 37 -18.03 -17.68 -5.71
N ALA A 38 -17.04 -17.01 -6.29
CA ALA A 38 -15.78 -17.61 -6.69
C ALA A 38 -14.60 -16.88 -6.03
N MET A 39 -13.65 -17.67 -5.56
CA MET A 39 -12.41 -17.21 -4.95
C MET A 39 -11.26 -17.35 -5.92
N TYR A 40 -10.45 -16.31 -6.02
CA TYR A 40 -9.33 -16.21 -6.95
C TYR A 40 -8.05 -15.80 -6.21
N VAL A 41 -6.90 -16.26 -6.73
CA VAL A 41 -5.57 -15.90 -6.26
C VAL A 41 -4.75 -15.38 -7.44
N LYS A 42 -3.90 -14.38 -7.20
CA LYS A 42 -2.97 -13.84 -8.17
C LYS A 42 -1.69 -13.38 -7.49
N LYS A 43 -0.52 -13.66 -8.08
CA LYS A 43 0.74 -13.03 -7.66
C LYS A 43 0.68 -11.53 -7.93
N LYS A 44 1.11 -10.69 -6.98
CA LYS A 44 1.03 -9.22 -7.07
C LYS A 44 1.74 -8.68 -8.33
N THR A 45 2.86 -9.29 -8.71
CA THR A 45 3.64 -8.94 -9.90
C THR A 45 3.08 -9.49 -11.21
N ALA A 46 2.08 -10.38 -11.16
CA ALA A 46 1.48 -10.97 -12.35
C ALA A 46 0.50 -9.99 -13.03
N PRO A 47 0.29 -10.09 -14.36
CA PRO A 47 -0.62 -9.22 -15.08
C PRO A 47 -2.07 -9.36 -14.59
N SER A 48 -2.90 -8.37 -14.90
CA SER A 48 -4.29 -8.25 -14.41
C SER A 48 -5.18 -9.45 -14.76
N TYR A 49 -4.90 -10.13 -15.87
CA TYR A 49 -5.65 -11.31 -16.30
C TYR A 49 -5.22 -12.63 -15.65
N ALA A 50 -4.17 -12.64 -14.83
CA ALA A 50 -3.57 -13.86 -14.27
C ALA A 50 -4.23 -14.33 -12.96
N TRP A 51 -5.50 -14.00 -12.73
CA TRP A 51 -6.27 -14.53 -11.62
C TRP A 51 -6.62 -16.00 -11.82
N GLU A 52 -6.24 -16.86 -10.88
CA GLU A 52 -6.54 -18.28 -10.86
C GLU A 52 -7.68 -18.56 -9.86
N ARG A 53 -8.70 -19.30 -10.30
CA ARG A 53 -9.82 -19.72 -9.44
C ARG A 53 -9.37 -20.82 -8.51
N VAL A 54 -9.53 -20.63 -7.21
CA VAL A 54 -9.09 -21.57 -6.17
C VAL A 54 -10.24 -22.13 -5.33
N GLY A 55 -11.44 -21.62 -5.47
CA GLY A 55 -12.61 -22.12 -4.75
C GLY A 55 -13.92 -21.45 -5.19
N SER A 56 -15.04 -22.00 -4.71
CA SER A 56 -16.36 -21.41 -4.90
C SER A 56 -17.34 -21.85 -3.82
N ALA A 57 -18.35 -21.01 -3.56
CA ALA A 57 -19.46 -21.31 -2.67
C ALA A 57 -20.76 -20.78 -3.28
N THR A 58 -21.82 -21.58 -3.21
CA THR A 58 -23.16 -21.20 -3.69
C THR A 58 -24.20 -21.38 -2.58
N GLY A 59 -25.25 -20.61 -2.60
CA GLY A 59 -26.32 -20.72 -1.62
C GLY A 59 -27.29 -19.55 -1.66
N ASP A 60 -28.18 -19.49 -0.67
CA ASP A 60 -29.15 -18.42 -0.50
C ASP A 60 -29.03 -17.81 0.89
N ILE A 61 -29.12 -16.48 1.02
CA ILE A 61 -29.08 -15.77 2.30
C ILE A 61 -30.50 -15.41 2.82
N GLY A 62 -31.55 -15.94 2.20
CA GLY A 62 -32.93 -15.71 2.60
C GLY A 62 -33.49 -14.34 2.20
N LEU A 63 -34.81 -14.23 2.13
CA LEU A 63 -35.52 -13.05 1.61
C LEU A 63 -35.35 -11.79 2.45
N PHE A 64 -35.25 -11.93 3.77
CA PHE A 64 -35.21 -10.82 4.73
C PHE A 64 -33.82 -10.47 5.24
N THR A 65 -32.78 -11.17 4.75
CA THR A 65 -31.38 -10.93 5.13
C THR A 65 -30.70 -10.07 4.09
N ASN A 66 -30.20 -8.90 4.48
CA ASN A 66 -29.53 -7.98 3.57
C ASN A 66 -28.03 -8.26 3.41
N SER A 67 -27.42 -8.93 4.37
CA SER A 67 -25.98 -9.27 4.36
C SER A 67 -25.72 -10.57 5.10
N ALA A 68 -24.68 -11.29 4.69
CA ALA A 68 -24.21 -12.51 5.35
C ALA A 68 -22.68 -12.63 5.29
N VAL A 69 -22.10 -13.41 6.19
CA VAL A 69 -20.71 -13.86 6.13
C VAL A 69 -20.71 -15.32 5.67
N ILE A 70 -20.04 -15.58 4.58
CA ILE A 70 -20.01 -16.88 3.93
C ILE A 70 -18.58 -17.45 4.05
N PRO A 71 -18.40 -18.59 4.74
CA PRO A 71 -17.13 -19.27 4.72
C PRO A 71 -16.86 -19.83 3.32
N MET A 72 -15.71 -19.48 2.75
CA MET A 72 -15.23 -20.03 1.49
C MET A 72 -14.52 -21.37 1.74
N PRO A 73 -14.46 -22.28 0.75
CA PRO A 73 -13.59 -23.44 0.85
C PRO A 73 -12.15 -23.02 1.14
N SER A 74 -11.48 -23.72 2.05
CA SER A 74 -10.05 -23.51 2.28
C SER A 74 -9.27 -23.89 1.02
N PHE A 75 -8.15 -23.23 0.78
CA PHE A 75 -7.26 -23.57 -0.32
C PHE A 75 -5.80 -23.65 0.12
N THR A 76 -5.01 -24.39 -0.65
CA THR A 76 -3.57 -24.52 -0.42
C THR A 76 -2.85 -23.31 -0.99
N VAL A 77 -2.08 -22.64 -0.15
CA VAL A 77 -1.28 -21.47 -0.52
C VAL A 77 -0.26 -21.85 -1.59
N PRO A 78 0.00 -20.96 -2.59
CA PRO A 78 0.97 -21.22 -3.66
C PRO A 78 2.35 -21.61 -3.15
N SER A 79 3.03 -22.50 -3.86
CA SER A 79 4.37 -22.98 -3.49
C SER A 79 5.51 -21.99 -3.81
N THR A 80 5.24 -20.99 -4.64
CA THR A 80 6.24 -19.99 -5.04
C THR A 80 6.24 -18.82 -4.07
N PRO A 81 7.38 -18.44 -3.48
CA PRO A 81 7.46 -17.28 -2.61
C PRO A 81 7.10 -15.96 -3.32
N GLY A 82 6.56 -15.02 -2.56
CA GLY A 82 6.20 -13.69 -3.03
C GLY A 82 4.93 -13.14 -2.43
N GLU A 83 4.55 -11.94 -2.86
CA GLU A 83 3.29 -11.31 -2.48
C GLU A 83 2.16 -11.72 -3.43
N TYR A 84 1.00 -11.97 -2.86
CA TYR A 84 -0.19 -12.42 -3.56
C TYR A 84 -1.40 -11.60 -3.14
N TYR A 85 -2.41 -11.62 -4.00
CA TYR A 85 -3.77 -11.22 -3.66
C TYR A 85 -4.67 -12.45 -3.64
N VAL A 86 -5.58 -12.49 -2.68
CA VAL A 86 -6.75 -13.37 -2.70
C VAL A 86 -8.00 -12.49 -2.76
N GLY A 87 -8.93 -12.81 -3.62
CA GLY A 87 -10.17 -12.07 -3.81
C GLY A 87 -11.36 -12.97 -3.98
N VAL A 88 -12.53 -12.50 -3.56
CA VAL A 88 -13.81 -13.19 -3.74
C VAL A 88 -14.77 -12.24 -4.45
N LEU A 89 -15.49 -12.76 -5.42
CA LEU A 89 -16.54 -12.04 -6.15
C LEU A 89 -17.77 -12.94 -6.38
N ASP A 90 -18.90 -12.32 -6.62
CA ASP A 90 -20.08 -13.01 -7.17
C ASP A 90 -19.92 -13.13 -8.69
N THR A 91 -19.95 -14.35 -9.22
CA THR A 91 -19.69 -14.64 -10.64
C THR A 91 -20.73 -14.02 -11.57
N GLY A 92 -21.95 -13.78 -11.09
CA GLY A 92 -22.99 -13.06 -11.82
C GLY A 92 -22.63 -11.60 -12.14
N ASN A 93 -21.57 -11.06 -11.51
CA ASN A 93 -21.10 -9.71 -11.77
C ASN A 93 -20.07 -9.63 -12.90
N ILE A 94 -19.49 -10.76 -13.34
CA ILE A 94 -18.55 -10.81 -14.47
C ILE A 94 -19.33 -10.67 -15.78
N GLY A 95 -18.92 -9.71 -16.62
CA GLY A 95 -19.63 -9.39 -17.87
C GLY A 95 -20.91 -8.60 -17.68
N GLY A 96 -21.28 -8.28 -16.43
CA GLY A 96 -22.48 -7.54 -16.06
C GLY A 96 -22.23 -6.11 -15.61
N LYS A 97 -23.05 -5.64 -14.66
CA LYS A 97 -23.06 -4.28 -14.11
C LYS A 97 -21.71 -3.82 -13.54
N TYR A 98 -20.89 -4.73 -13.04
CA TYR A 98 -19.71 -4.42 -12.22
C TYR A 98 -18.37 -4.63 -12.92
N GLY A 99 -18.36 -5.16 -14.13
CA GLY A 99 -17.14 -5.28 -14.93
C GLY A 99 -17.14 -6.49 -15.86
N ALA A 100 -16.30 -6.45 -16.89
CA ALA A 100 -16.20 -7.50 -17.89
C ALA A 100 -15.23 -8.63 -17.46
N THR A 101 -14.33 -8.34 -16.54
CA THR A 101 -13.25 -9.25 -16.13
C THR A 101 -13.19 -9.41 -14.60
N VAL A 102 -12.55 -10.49 -14.15
CA VAL A 102 -12.29 -10.76 -12.73
C VAL A 102 -11.54 -9.59 -12.08
N ASP A 103 -10.51 -9.05 -12.74
CA ASP A 103 -9.71 -7.95 -12.21
C ASP A 103 -10.53 -6.67 -12.00
N GLU A 104 -11.39 -6.33 -12.95
CA GLU A 104 -12.27 -5.17 -12.82
C GLU A 104 -13.26 -5.32 -11.67
N VAL A 105 -13.92 -6.48 -11.58
CA VAL A 105 -14.90 -6.73 -10.50
C VAL A 105 -14.21 -6.68 -9.14
N LEU A 106 -13.06 -7.31 -8.96
CA LEU A 106 -12.31 -7.28 -7.70
C LEU A 106 -11.79 -5.89 -7.36
N ARG A 107 -11.30 -5.13 -8.34
CA ARG A 107 -10.75 -3.78 -8.15
C ARG A 107 -11.81 -2.76 -7.73
N TYR A 108 -12.96 -2.76 -8.38
CA TYR A 108 -14.00 -1.76 -8.14
C TYR A 108 -14.88 -2.08 -6.94
N PHE A 109 -15.00 -3.34 -6.58
CA PHE A 109 -15.82 -3.79 -5.45
C PHE A 109 -15.01 -4.25 -4.24
N GLY A 110 -13.69 -4.07 -4.28
CA GLY A 110 -12.79 -4.07 -3.12
C GLY A 110 -12.68 -5.38 -2.33
N ALA A 111 -13.14 -6.47 -2.88
CA ALA A 111 -13.21 -7.74 -2.17
C ALA A 111 -11.92 -8.56 -2.33
N TYR A 112 -10.76 -7.97 -2.06
CA TYR A 112 -9.48 -8.69 -2.04
C TYR A 112 -8.58 -8.26 -0.88
N ARG A 113 -7.66 -9.15 -0.50
CA ARG A 113 -6.62 -8.94 0.50
C ARG A 113 -5.28 -9.41 -0.04
N SER A 114 -4.20 -8.77 0.44
CA SER A 114 -2.84 -9.23 0.16
C SER A 114 -2.36 -10.21 1.24
N PHE A 115 -1.52 -11.14 0.84
CA PHE A 115 -0.78 -12.02 1.72
C PHE A 115 0.59 -12.34 1.14
N THR A 116 1.51 -12.79 1.98
CA THR A 116 2.90 -13.10 1.59
C THR A 116 3.16 -14.58 1.79
N VAL A 117 3.83 -15.20 0.83
CA VAL A 117 4.35 -16.56 0.93
C VAL A 117 5.85 -16.49 1.10
N THR A 118 6.36 -17.02 2.21
CA THR A 118 7.79 -17.05 2.53
C THR A 118 8.27 -18.49 2.68
N LEU A 119 9.47 -18.78 2.20
CA LEU A 119 10.12 -20.05 2.52
C LEU A 119 10.66 -19.98 3.96
N PRO A 120 10.61 -21.08 4.71
CA PRO A 120 11.34 -21.14 5.97
C PRO A 120 12.84 -20.93 5.71
N PRO A 121 13.57 -20.25 6.61
CA PRO A 121 15.00 -20.05 6.42
C PRO A 121 15.72 -21.41 6.39
N PRO A 122 16.80 -21.55 5.57
CA PRO A 122 17.63 -22.74 5.58
C PRO A 122 18.21 -23.02 6.98
N ALA A 123 18.52 -24.28 7.26
CA ALA A 123 19.09 -24.66 8.55
C ALA A 123 20.33 -23.80 8.88
N GLY A 124 20.36 -23.22 10.08
CA GLY A 124 21.44 -22.35 10.53
C GLY A 124 21.34 -20.89 10.07
N MET A 125 20.39 -20.55 9.22
CA MET A 125 20.13 -19.20 8.77
C MET A 125 18.86 -18.61 9.42
N ALA A 126 18.63 -17.34 9.15
CA ALA A 126 17.41 -16.60 9.47
C ALA A 126 16.93 -15.87 8.23
N GLN A 127 15.78 -15.22 8.29
CA GLN A 127 15.21 -14.52 7.16
C GLN A 127 14.75 -13.11 7.52
N LEU A 128 15.02 -12.16 6.63
CA LEU A 128 14.53 -10.78 6.72
C LEU A 128 13.45 -10.55 5.67
N ASN A 129 12.33 -9.98 6.11
CA ASN A 129 11.25 -9.50 5.25
C ASN A 129 11.14 -7.98 5.45
N VAL A 130 11.53 -7.18 4.46
CA VAL A 130 11.58 -5.71 4.57
C VAL A 130 10.48 -5.08 3.74
N TYR A 131 9.65 -4.28 4.39
CA TYR A 131 8.49 -3.61 3.79
C TYR A 131 8.67 -2.09 3.90
N PRO A 132 9.05 -1.40 2.81
CA PRO A 132 9.17 0.04 2.81
C PRO A 132 7.82 0.72 2.52
N TYR A 133 7.60 1.88 3.13
CA TYR A 133 6.55 2.80 2.73
C TYR A 133 7.15 4.18 2.43
N PRO A 134 7.03 4.73 1.20
CA PRO A 134 6.30 4.16 0.03
C PRO A 134 6.94 2.89 -0.55
N GLU A 135 6.10 2.05 -1.17
CA GLU A 135 6.47 0.70 -1.65
C GLU A 135 7.55 0.68 -2.75
N ASP A 136 7.85 1.81 -3.38
CA ASP A 136 8.86 1.95 -4.43
C ASP A 136 10.22 2.50 -3.91
N ALA A 137 10.45 2.49 -2.60
CA ALA A 137 11.73 2.85 -2.01
C ALA A 137 12.81 1.80 -2.30
N SER A 138 14.07 2.23 -2.43
CA SER A 138 15.22 1.34 -2.56
C SER A 138 15.67 0.85 -1.19
N ILE A 139 15.85 -0.46 -1.04
CA ILE A 139 16.27 -1.11 0.21
C ILE A 139 17.76 -1.43 0.16
N TYR A 140 18.44 -1.15 1.28
CA TYR A 140 19.84 -1.47 1.53
C TYR A 140 19.95 -2.26 2.83
N ILE A 141 20.73 -3.33 2.83
CA ILE A 141 21.06 -4.14 4.01
C ILE A 141 22.59 -4.09 4.18
N ASN A 142 23.07 -3.62 5.33
CA ASN A 142 24.50 -3.39 5.62
C ASN A 142 25.23 -2.58 4.53
N GLY A 143 24.51 -1.66 3.87
CA GLY A 143 25.06 -0.79 2.82
C GLY A 143 24.97 -1.37 1.39
N GLU A 144 24.64 -2.63 1.23
CA GLU A 144 24.43 -3.27 -0.08
C GLU A 144 22.98 -3.06 -0.54
N LYS A 145 22.80 -2.67 -1.81
CA LYS A 145 21.48 -2.47 -2.39
C LYS A 145 20.83 -3.80 -2.74
N MET A 146 19.70 -4.11 -2.09
CA MET A 146 18.93 -5.34 -2.34
C MET A 146 17.95 -5.21 -3.50
N GLY A 147 17.36 -4.02 -3.68
CA GLY A 147 16.35 -3.80 -4.71
C GLY A 147 15.53 -2.55 -4.48
N THR A 148 14.41 -2.47 -5.18
CA THR A 148 13.37 -1.44 -5.01
C THR A 148 12.05 -2.13 -4.70
N GLY A 149 11.34 -1.65 -3.70
CA GLY A 149 10.15 -2.31 -3.16
C GLY A 149 10.45 -3.26 -2.01
N SER A 150 9.46 -4.09 -1.66
CA SER A 150 9.60 -5.06 -0.57
C SER A 150 10.66 -6.12 -0.90
N VAL A 151 11.49 -6.44 0.08
CA VAL A 151 12.46 -7.54 0.04
C VAL A 151 11.92 -8.64 0.94
N VAL A 152 11.50 -9.75 0.35
CA VAL A 152 10.86 -10.87 1.06
C VAL A 152 11.70 -12.12 0.91
N GLY A 153 11.84 -12.86 2.01
CA GLY A 153 12.57 -14.13 1.99
C GLY A 153 14.10 -14.00 1.89
N TYR A 154 14.68 -12.88 2.33
CA TYR A 154 16.12 -12.69 2.27
C TYR A 154 16.81 -13.45 3.40
N ASN A 155 17.52 -14.53 3.06
CA ASN A 155 18.23 -15.37 4.01
C ASN A 155 19.53 -14.70 4.49
N VAL A 156 19.71 -14.67 5.80
CA VAL A 156 20.87 -14.07 6.49
C VAL A 156 21.42 -15.00 7.56
N THR A 157 22.69 -14.89 7.88
CA THR A 157 23.26 -15.53 9.06
C THR A 157 22.80 -14.82 10.33
N PRO A 158 22.69 -15.50 11.49
CA PRO A 158 22.42 -14.82 12.76
C PRO A 158 23.41 -13.66 13.00
N GLY A 159 22.89 -12.50 13.41
CA GLY A 159 23.73 -11.31 13.58
C GLY A 159 22.92 -10.01 13.68
N ILE A 160 23.61 -8.88 13.57
CA ILE A 160 23.02 -7.54 13.61
C ILE A 160 23.08 -6.94 12.20
N TYR A 161 21.95 -6.46 11.71
CA TYR A 161 21.79 -5.89 10.38
C TYR A 161 21.29 -4.46 10.44
N LYS A 162 21.97 -3.57 9.71
CA LYS A 162 21.48 -2.21 9.47
C LYS A 162 20.67 -2.20 8.17
N ILE A 163 19.39 -1.87 8.28
CA ILE A 163 18.47 -1.80 7.14
C ILE A 163 18.14 -0.34 6.88
N VAL A 164 18.23 0.08 5.62
CA VAL A 164 17.99 1.47 5.19
C VAL A 164 17.07 1.46 3.98
N ALA A 165 16.03 2.27 4.04
CA ALA A 165 15.18 2.55 2.90
C ALA A 165 15.43 3.98 2.38
N LYS A 166 15.57 4.14 1.06
CA LYS A 166 15.86 5.42 0.39
C LYS A 166 14.91 5.66 -0.77
N LYS A 167 14.42 6.91 -0.86
CA LYS A 167 13.64 7.37 -2.01
C LYS A 167 13.88 8.85 -2.27
N THR A 168 13.92 9.23 -3.56
CA THR A 168 14.04 10.64 -3.95
C THR A 168 12.90 11.46 -3.35
N LEU A 169 13.18 12.63 -2.79
CA LEU A 169 12.27 13.53 -2.10
C LEU A 169 11.75 13.02 -0.73
N TYR A 170 12.37 11.98 -0.18
CA TYR A 170 12.09 11.47 1.17
C TYR A 170 13.37 11.45 2.01
N ARG A 171 13.19 11.54 3.32
CA ARG A 171 14.28 11.29 4.28
C ARG A 171 14.55 9.79 4.33
N ASP A 172 15.83 9.42 4.41
CA ASP A 172 16.21 8.02 4.59
C ASP A 172 15.63 7.49 5.91
N ALA A 173 14.94 6.35 5.85
CA ALA A 173 14.53 5.61 7.04
C ALA A 173 15.54 4.50 7.31
N SER A 174 15.92 4.29 8.59
CA SER A 174 16.86 3.22 8.94
C SER A 174 16.55 2.61 10.29
N THR A 175 16.81 1.31 10.40
CA THR A 175 16.73 0.57 11.67
C THR A 175 17.88 -0.43 11.79
N MET A 176 18.14 -0.89 13.01
CA MET A 176 19.02 -2.02 13.28
C MET A 176 18.22 -3.15 13.88
N VAL A 177 18.37 -4.34 13.33
CA VAL A 177 17.69 -5.55 13.81
C VAL A 177 18.71 -6.61 14.19
N THR A 178 18.48 -7.28 15.32
CA THR A 178 19.22 -8.47 15.72
C THR A 178 18.43 -9.68 15.30
N VAL A 179 19.08 -10.60 14.62
CA VAL A 179 18.45 -11.78 14.00
C VAL A 179 19.05 -13.02 14.60
N GLY A 180 18.23 -13.88 15.21
CA GLY A 180 18.59 -15.19 15.73
C GLY A 180 18.46 -16.29 14.69
N GLN A 181 19.01 -17.47 15.00
CA GLN A 181 18.92 -18.64 14.12
C GLN A 181 17.47 -19.11 13.96
N GLY A 182 17.04 -19.36 12.73
CA GLY A 182 15.70 -19.85 12.43
C GLY A 182 14.59 -18.79 12.50
N GLU A 183 14.94 -17.53 12.85
CA GLU A 183 13.95 -16.46 12.94
C GLU A 183 13.58 -15.89 11.57
N VAL A 184 12.32 -15.47 11.45
CA VAL A 184 11.81 -14.66 10.34
C VAL A 184 11.43 -13.30 10.91
N ILE A 185 12.14 -12.25 10.52
CA ILE A 185 11.97 -10.91 11.08
C ILE A 185 11.31 -9.99 10.06
N PRO A 186 10.06 -9.57 10.27
CA PRO A 186 9.44 -8.50 9.49
C PRO A 186 10.01 -7.14 9.92
N VAL A 187 10.36 -6.30 8.95
CA VAL A 187 10.91 -4.96 9.15
C VAL A 187 10.12 -3.97 8.31
N GLU A 188 9.39 -3.09 8.96
CA GLU A 188 8.66 -2.00 8.31
C GLU A 188 9.49 -0.71 8.39
N LEU A 189 9.63 -0.01 7.26
CA LEU A 189 10.36 1.25 7.17
C LEU A 189 9.50 2.32 6.51
N THR A 190 9.02 3.27 7.30
CA THR A 190 8.26 4.41 6.79
C THR A 190 9.20 5.59 6.55
N LEU A 191 9.23 6.06 5.30
CA LEU A 191 10.01 7.23 4.90
C LEU A 191 9.14 8.49 5.00
N GLU A 192 9.70 9.55 5.58
CA GLU A 192 9.05 10.85 5.64
C GLU A 192 9.38 11.69 4.41
N PRO A 193 8.41 12.31 3.74
CA PRO A 193 8.69 13.20 2.63
C PRO A 193 9.48 14.43 3.11
N TYR A 194 10.41 14.93 2.31
CA TYR A 194 11.12 16.19 2.60
C TYR A 194 10.20 17.41 2.63
N ILE A 195 9.06 17.29 1.97
CA ILE A 195 8.08 18.38 1.86
C ILE A 195 6.88 18.01 2.73
N ASP A 196 6.63 18.82 3.75
CA ASP A 196 5.43 18.70 4.58
C ASP A 196 4.18 18.78 3.68
N SER A 197 3.18 17.95 3.97
CA SER A 197 1.91 17.88 3.24
C SER A 197 1.21 19.23 3.10
N THR A 198 1.48 20.17 4.00
CA THR A 198 1.02 21.56 3.95
C THR A 198 1.53 22.30 2.70
N VAL A 199 2.74 21.98 2.23
CA VAL A 199 3.35 22.60 1.03
C VAL A 199 2.74 22.05 -0.25
N ILE A 200 2.35 20.78 -0.28
CA ILE A 200 1.71 20.14 -1.44
C ILE A 200 0.31 20.74 -1.69
N LEU A 201 -0.42 21.12 -0.64
CA LEU A 201 -1.74 21.74 -0.76
C LEU A 201 -1.68 23.09 -1.48
N TYR A 202 -0.57 23.83 -1.32
CA TYR A 202 -0.37 25.12 -2.00
C TYR A 202 0.22 25.01 -3.41
N ALA A 203 0.93 23.93 -3.73
CA ALA A 203 1.46 23.68 -5.07
C ALA A 203 0.38 23.24 -6.08
N GLY A 204 -0.75 22.70 -5.60
CA GLY A 204 -1.90 22.29 -6.44
C GLY A 204 -2.74 23.45 -6.98
N ALA A 205 -2.56 24.67 -6.50
CA ALA A 205 -3.39 25.84 -6.87
C ALA A 205 -2.80 26.70 -8.01
N GLY A 206 -1.90 26.18 -8.82
CA GLY A 206 -1.44 26.82 -10.05
C GLY A 206 0.02 27.28 -10.05
N LEU A 207 0.61 27.32 -11.25
CA LEU A 207 2.01 27.61 -11.60
C LEU A 207 2.62 28.89 -10.99
N LEU A 208 1.83 29.75 -10.37
CA LEU A 208 2.27 30.96 -9.68
C LEU A 208 2.94 30.70 -8.31
N LEU A 209 2.79 29.48 -7.76
CA LEU A 209 3.25 29.12 -6.42
C LEU A 209 4.63 28.44 -6.36
N ALA A 210 5.19 27.99 -7.48
CA ALA A 210 6.49 27.30 -7.48
C ALA A 210 7.63 28.20 -6.94
N GLY A 211 7.61 29.49 -7.22
CA GLY A 211 8.59 30.44 -6.69
C GLY A 211 8.38 30.75 -5.20
N VAL A 212 7.13 30.75 -4.74
CA VAL A 212 6.76 30.99 -3.35
C VAL A 212 7.06 29.77 -2.49
N ALA A 213 6.76 28.55 -2.99
CA ALA A 213 7.10 27.31 -2.30
C ALA A 213 8.63 27.19 -2.09
N TYR A 214 9.43 27.56 -3.08
CA TYR A 214 10.89 27.56 -2.95
C TYR A 214 11.39 28.54 -1.87
N VAL A 215 10.79 29.72 -1.76
CA VAL A 215 11.13 30.74 -0.74
C VAL A 215 10.69 30.32 0.66
N ILE A 216 9.57 29.63 0.79
CA ILE A 216 9.07 29.11 2.09
C ILE A 216 9.94 27.96 2.60
N ILE A 217 10.39 27.07 1.71
CA ILE A 217 11.18 25.89 2.06
C ILE A 217 12.65 26.25 2.36
N ASN A 218 13.18 27.24 1.70
CA ASN A 218 14.61 27.58 1.80
C ASN A 218 14.83 28.88 2.59
N ARG A 219 15.19 28.75 3.89
CA ARG A 219 15.50 29.88 4.77
C ARG A 219 16.50 30.86 4.17
N ARG A 220 17.54 30.37 3.46
CA ARG A 220 18.56 31.23 2.81
C ARG A 220 17.99 31.96 1.57
N ALA A 221 17.07 31.37 0.84
CA ALA A 221 16.39 32.01 -0.28
C ALA A 221 15.42 33.10 0.24
N ARG A 222 14.77 32.88 1.37
CA ARG A 222 13.92 33.86 2.08
C ARG A 222 14.75 35.07 2.54
N GLU A 223 15.88 34.87 3.19
CA GLU A 223 16.77 35.94 3.63
C GLU A 223 17.30 36.77 2.45
N LYS A 224 17.67 36.13 1.34
CA LYS A 224 18.06 36.78 0.09
C LYS A 224 16.92 37.59 -0.56
N ALA A 225 15.70 37.08 -0.53
CA ALA A 225 14.53 37.79 -1.09
C ALA A 225 14.19 39.04 -0.26
N ILE A 226 14.34 38.95 1.05
CA ILE A 226 14.14 40.09 1.98
C ILE A 226 15.27 41.12 1.80
N SER A 227 16.52 40.70 1.72
CA SER A 227 17.68 41.57 1.54
C SER A 227 17.74 42.26 0.16
N ALA A 228 17.13 41.65 -0.87
CA ALA A 228 17.05 42.22 -2.23
C ALA A 228 15.97 43.30 -2.40
N GLY A 229 15.32 43.78 -1.31
CA GLY A 229 14.38 44.89 -1.34
C GLY A 229 13.10 44.64 -2.15
N LYS A 230 12.75 43.38 -2.42
CA LYS A 230 11.47 43.06 -3.02
C LYS A 230 10.37 43.33 -2.02
N ALA A 231 9.49 44.28 -2.33
CA ALA A 231 8.49 44.89 -1.46
C ALA A 231 7.80 43.82 -0.56
N VAL A 232 8.10 43.88 0.73
CA VAL A 232 7.43 43.13 1.77
C VAL A 232 6.38 44.06 2.36
N TYR A 233 5.14 43.66 2.31
CA TYR A 233 4.03 44.41 2.87
C TYR A 233 3.63 43.81 4.21
N ALA A 234 3.52 44.65 5.25
CA ALA A 234 3.02 44.23 6.55
C ALA A 234 1.60 44.81 6.74
N ALA A 235 0.61 43.93 6.86
CA ALA A 235 -0.76 44.26 7.19
C ALA A 235 -1.23 43.44 8.38
N GLY A 236 -1.63 44.11 9.46
CA GLY A 236 -2.16 43.40 10.64
C GLY A 236 -1.19 42.48 11.37
N GLY A 237 0.13 42.78 11.36
CA GLY A 237 1.16 41.93 11.97
C GLY A 237 1.59 40.72 11.13
N GLU A 238 1.12 40.65 9.91
CA GLU A 238 1.45 39.58 8.99
C GLU A 238 2.30 40.10 7.82
N LEU A 239 3.34 39.35 7.45
CA LEU A 239 4.23 39.69 6.34
C LEU A 239 3.72 39.11 5.02
N TYR A 240 3.63 39.95 3.99
CA TYR A 240 3.25 39.58 2.64
C TYR A 240 4.35 39.96 1.65
N HIS A 241 4.57 39.11 0.66
CA HIS A 241 5.50 39.35 -0.44
C HIS A 241 4.75 39.56 -1.75
N LYS A 242 5.14 40.58 -2.54
CA LYS A 242 4.54 40.86 -3.84
C LYS A 242 5.12 39.96 -4.91
N VAL A 243 4.25 39.15 -5.58
CA VAL A 243 4.60 38.30 -6.70
C VAL A 243 3.71 38.69 -7.88
N GLY A 244 4.27 39.43 -8.86
CA GLY A 244 3.47 40.03 -9.91
C GLY A 244 2.51 41.09 -9.32
N ASP A 245 1.22 40.97 -9.59
CA ASP A 245 0.18 41.83 -9.06
C ASP A 245 -0.52 41.30 -7.80
N ALA A 246 -0.08 40.14 -7.28
CA ALA A 246 -0.65 39.53 -6.08
C ALA A 246 0.27 39.66 -4.85
N TYR A 247 -0.32 39.68 -3.66
CA TYR A 247 0.40 39.59 -2.38
C TYR A 247 0.20 38.22 -1.73
N VAL A 248 1.29 37.61 -1.29
CA VAL A 248 1.30 36.30 -0.66
C VAL A 248 1.80 36.44 0.78
N LYS A 249 1.03 35.88 1.72
CA LYS A 249 1.35 35.89 3.16
C LYS A 249 2.58 35.05 3.47
N VAL A 250 3.55 35.62 4.17
CA VAL A 250 4.72 34.93 4.69
C VAL A 250 4.42 34.46 6.11
N ARG A 251 4.30 33.15 6.35
CA ARG A 251 4.17 32.61 7.71
C ARG A 251 5.54 32.53 8.39
N ASP A 252 5.59 33.04 9.63
CA ASP A 252 6.72 32.73 10.51
C ASP A 252 6.66 31.28 10.96
N ALA A 253 7.78 30.55 10.80
CA ALA A 253 7.96 29.20 11.27
C ALA A 253 8.54 29.24 12.69
#